data_b10b88482a375f0ece96a9096117dec1
#
_entry.id   b10b88482a375f0ece96a9096117dec1
#
_cell.length_a   1.000
_cell.length_b   1.000
_cell.length_c   1.000
_cell.angle_alpha   90.00
_cell.angle_beta   90.00
_cell.angle_gamma   90.00
#
_symmetry.space_group_name_H-M   'P 1'
#
loop_
_entity.id
_entity.type
_entity.pdbx_description
1 polymer ?
#
loop_
_entity_poly.entity_id
_entity_poly.type
_entity_poly.pdbx_seq_one_letter_code
_entity_poly.pdbx_strand_id
1 'polypeptide(L)'
;MEVVTAPSPVVCQMSGTDPEGRNILAVLFKVTYTLTSEGRVHRAREQAPLTLPVVNDPENKSLLAADTDLYPHKLATDVVLKGHAYAYEDPRSFDVSLGVEGVRKTIRVVGDRRCTLSSTGQILFSPPEPVTRVPLRYDRAYGGQDRAATARYGNPFDGLRPFLSRELASLEANPYDYPRNPAGRGYLIEPTPAAIERLELPNLEDPLDPLTPERLVCGHVEHWPSMPLPQAMDWVGLGWFPRLAYFGVVPEHKPFAGLVAEAARGYAPADILQEKPIAEKFDFRCASGASLGLQLPYLTGGEQVELINLHPRRPRLMFRLPAERPKIWTDGRKGKLNETNPVIHTVLIEPDEGRVSVLWRGSAPALRPYLPDELERMPLRVEIP
;
A
#
# COMPACT_ATOMS: atom_id res chain seq x y z
N MET A 1 27.39 -2.80 -21.63
CA MET A 1 26.34 -1.77 -21.64
C MET A 1 25.18 -2.33 -22.44
N GLU A 2 24.06 -2.60 -21.80
CA GLU A 2 22.91 -3.19 -22.47
C GLU A 2 21.97 -2.05 -22.89
N VAL A 3 21.69 -1.96 -24.18
CA VAL A 3 20.75 -0.99 -24.75
C VAL A 3 19.42 -1.72 -24.90
N VAL A 4 18.44 -1.32 -24.11
CA VAL A 4 17.08 -1.83 -24.22
C VAL A 4 16.32 -0.90 -25.14
N THR A 5 15.96 -1.40 -26.32
CA THR A 5 15.06 -0.70 -27.26
C THR A 5 13.63 -1.13 -26.94
N ALA A 6 12.72 -0.17 -26.79
CA ALA A 6 11.29 -0.46 -26.53
C ALA A 6 10.64 -1.19 -27.73
N PRO A 7 9.57 -1.99 -27.50
CA PRO A 7 8.94 -2.25 -26.21
C PRO A 7 9.53 -3.51 -25.54
N SER A 8 10.01 -3.35 -24.32
CA SER A 8 10.39 -4.47 -23.45
C SER A 8 9.32 -4.62 -22.35
N PRO A 9 9.04 -5.84 -21.84
CA PRO A 9 8.10 -6.02 -20.73
C PRO A 9 8.48 -5.27 -19.45
N VAL A 10 9.72 -4.82 -19.33
CA VAL A 10 10.24 -4.05 -18.18
C VAL A 10 10.29 -2.54 -18.42
N VAL A 11 9.92 -2.07 -19.63
CA VAL A 11 9.92 -0.65 -20.01
C VAL A 11 8.56 -0.28 -20.60
N CYS A 12 8.00 0.85 -20.16
CA CYS A 12 6.76 1.40 -20.70
C CYS A 12 6.86 2.92 -20.82
N GLN A 13 6.35 3.46 -21.94
CA GLN A 13 6.12 4.88 -22.09
C GLN A 13 4.64 5.20 -21.85
N MET A 14 4.37 6.30 -21.19
CA MET A 14 3.00 6.76 -20.94
C MET A 14 2.89 8.29 -20.96
N SER A 15 1.74 8.76 -21.37
CA SER A 15 1.33 10.15 -21.20
C SER A 15 0.75 10.36 -19.81
N GLY A 16 0.99 11.51 -19.24
CA GLY A 16 0.43 11.91 -17.96
C GLY A 16 0.57 13.37 -17.68
N THR A 17 0.30 13.75 -16.45
CA THR A 17 0.53 15.10 -15.95
C THR A 17 1.46 15.06 -14.73
N ASP A 18 2.14 16.18 -14.50
CA ASP A 18 2.86 16.44 -13.26
C ASP A 18 1.93 17.08 -12.20
N PRO A 19 2.39 17.31 -10.96
CA PRO A 19 1.57 17.91 -9.91
C PRO A 19 1.07 19.32 -10.24
N GLU A 20 1.74 20.03 -11.14
CA GLU A 20 1.32 21.34 -11.62
C GLU A 20 0.30 21.25 -12.76
N GLY A 21 -0.08 20.02 -13.19
CA GLY A 21 -1.04 19.78 -14.26
C GLY A 21 -0.44 19.95 -15.67
N ARG A 22 0.90 20.02 -15.81
CA ARG A 22 1.56 20.11 -17.10
C ARG A 22 1.70 18.70 -17.71
N ASN A 23 1.48 18.60 -19.02
CA ASN A 23 1.66 17.34 -19.71
C ASN A 23 3.12 16.85 -19.65
N ILE A 24 3.28 15.57 -19.35
CA ILE A 24 4.58 14.88 -19.37
C ILE A 24 4.51 13.61 -20.18
N LEU A 25 5.65 13.26 -20.76
CA LEU A 25 5.95 11.93 -21.25
C LEU A 25 6.76 11.22 -20.16
N ALA A 26 6.20 10.19 -19.57
CA ALA A 26 6.86 9.39 -18.54
C ALA A 26 7.33 8.06 -19.10
N VAL A 27 8.47 7.61 -18.64
CA VAL A 27 9.04 6.28 -18.94
C VAL A 27 9.21 5.55 -17.62
N LEU A 28 8.59 4.41 -17.53
CA LEU A 28 8.71 3.48 -16.41
C LEU A 28 9.68 2.38 -16.78
N PHE A 29 10.63 2.11 -15.90
CA PHE A 29 11.67 1.11 -16.12
C PHE A 29 11.85 0.29 -14.83
N LYS A 30 11.57 -1.02 -14.90
CA LYS A 30 11.65 -1.94 -13.78
C LYS A 30 12.86 -2.85 -13.90
N VAL A 31 13.63 -2.95 -12.84
CA VAL A 31 14.77 -3.87 -12.73
C VAL A 31 14.59 -4.76 -11.51
N THR A 32 14.78 -6.05 -11.71
CA THR A 32 14.73 -7.06 -10.66
C THR A 32 16.13 -7.54 -10.31
N TYR A 33 16.39 -7.67 -9.02
CA TYR A 33 17.66 -8.09 -8.44
C TYR A 33 17.45 -9.30 -7.54
N THR A 34 18.45 -10.18 -7.51
CA THR A 34 18.56 -11.25 -6.50
C THR A 34 19.19 -10.68 -5.24
N LEU A 35 18.56 -10.95 -4.10
CA LEU A 35 19.07 -10.63 -2.77
C LEU A 35 19.51 -11.93 -2.09
N THR A 36 20.82 -12.04 -1.79
CA THR A 36 21.35 -13.22 -1.09
C THR A 36 21.18 -13.09 0.43
N SER A 37 21.30 -14.21 1.13
CA SER A 37 21.29 -14.24 2.60
C SER A 37 22.48 -13.52 3.27
N GLU A 38 23.50 -13.16 2.50
CA GLU A 38 24.67 -12.37 2.94
C GLU A 38 24.49 -10.87 2.66
N GLY A 39 23.34 -10.45 2.10
CA GLY A 39 23.06 -9.05 1.77
C GLY A 39 23.71 -8.59 0.46
N ARG A 40 24.12 -9.50 -0.41
CA ARG A 40 24.58 -9.13 -1.75
C ARG A 40 23.39 -8.97 -2.68
N VAL A 41 23.42 -7.90 -3.47
CA VAL A 41 22.40 -7.60 -4.47
C VAL A 41 23.05 -7.60 -5.85
N HIS A 42 22.52 -8.38 -6.79
CA HIS A 42 22.98 -8.44 -8.17
C HIS A 42 21.79 -8.64 -9.11
N ARG A 43 21.91 -8.15 -10.32
CA ARG A 43 20.84 -8.21 -11.32
C ARG A 43 20.35 -9.65 -11.52
N ALA A 44 19.05 -9.87 -11.40
CA ALA A 44 18.44 -11.17 -11.62
C ALA A 44 18.45 -11.55 -13.12
N ARG A 45 18.55 -12.83 -13.40
CA ARG A 45 18.45 -13.34 -14.78
C ARG A 45 17.05 -13.15 -15.33
N GLU A 46 16.04 -13.44 -14.51
CA GLU A 46 14.64 -13.20 -14.84
C GLU A 46 14.21 -11.84 -14.32
N GLN A 47 13.64 -11.04 -15.20
CA GLN A 47 13.14 -9.71 -14.87
C GLN A 47 11.65 -9.79 -14.70
N ALA A 48 11.13 -9.32 -13.55
CA ALA A 48 9.70 -9.24 -13.31
C ALA A 48 9.05 -8.24 -14.29
N PRO A 49 7.92 -8.58 -14.91
CA PRO A 49 7.21 -7.67 -15.80
C PRO A 49 6.68 -6.44 -15.03
N LEU A 50 6.31 -5.40 -15.76
CA LEU A 50 5.53 -4.30 -15.20
C LEU A 50 4.14 -4.81 -14.82
N THR A 51 3.68 -4.38 -13.66
CA THR A 51 2.30 -4.62 -13.21
C THR A 51 1.40 -3.56 -13.86
N LEU A 52 0.68 -3.94 -14.91
CA LEU A 52 -0.14 -2.98 -15.65
C LEU A 52 -1.49 -2.73 -14.95
N PRO A 53 -2.39 -3.72 -14.74
CA PRO A 53 -3.54 -3.55 -13.89
C PRO A 53 -3.15 -3.81 -12.43
N VAL A 54 -3.93 -3.26 -11.53
CA VAL A 54 -3.92 -3.67 -10.12
C VAL A 54 -4.30 -5.14 -10.01
N VAL A 55 -3.59 -5.90 -9.19
CA VAL A 55 -3.84 -7.33 -8.97
C VAL A 55 -4.31 -7.55 -7.54
N ASN A 56 -5.52 -8.03 -7.38
CA ASN A 56 -6.04 -8.43 -6.08
C ASN A 56 -5.47 -9.79 -5.65
N ASP A 57 -5.38 -10.00 -4.35
CA ASP A 57 -4.99 -11.28 -3.79
C ASP A 57 -6.05 -12.35 -4.14
N PRO A 58 -5.67 -13.53 -4.64
CA PRO A 58 -6.64 -14.56 -5.06
C PRO A 58 -7.43 -15.16 -3.90
N GLU A 59 -6.86 -15.18 -2.69
CA GLU A 59 -7.49 -15.75 -1.50
C GLU A 59 -8.31 -14.72 -0.74
N ASN A 60 -7.88 -13.45 -0.77
CA ASN A 60 -8.59 -12.34 -0.12
C ASN A 60 -8.65 -11.13 -1.06
N LYS A 61 -9.72 -11.02 -1.83
CA LYS A 61 -9.92 -9.97 -2.84
C LYS A 61 -9.90 -8.55 -2.27
N SER A 62 -10.04 -8.38 -0.97
CA SER A 62 -9.89 -7.08 -0.31
C SER A 62 -8.44 -6.63 -0.19
N LEU A 63 -7.47 -7.55 -0.36
CA LEU A 63 -6.04 -7.25 -0.37
C LEU A 63 -5.51 -7.06 -1.79
N LEU A 64 -4.42 -6.31 -1.91
CA LEU A 64 -3.66 -6.22 -3.15
C LEU A 64 -2.52 -7.24 -3.15
N ALA A 65 -2.47 -8.09 -4.17
CA ALA A 65 -1.28 -8.87 -4.48
C ALA A 65 -0.19 -7.98 -5.09
N ALA A 66 -0.60 -7.00 -5.92
CA ALA A 66 0.30 -5.99 -6.47
C ALA A 66 -0.48 -4.73 -6.85
N ASP A 67 0.11 -3.58 -6.59
CA ASP A 67 -0.37 -2.31 -7.12
C ASP A 67 0.12 -2.10 -8.56
N THR A 68 -0.51 -1.19 -9.29
CA THR A 68 -0.08 -0.86 -10.66
C THR A 68 1.24 -0.09 -10.65
N ASP A 69 2.10 -0.40 -11.62
CA ASP A 69 3.29 0.39 -11.90
C ASP A 69 2.96 1.65 -12.73
N LEU A 70 1.74 1.74 -13.32
CA LEU A 70 1.35 2.76 -14.28
C LEU A 70 0.95 4.10 -13.65
N TYR A 71 1.77 4.63 -12.77
CA TYR A 71 1.61 6.01 -12.32
C TYR A 71 2.64 6.90 -13.03
N PRO A 72 2.20 7.92 -13.80
CA PRO A 72 3.11 8.83 -14.50
C PRO A 72 3.95 9.66 -13.53
N HIS A 73 3.41 9.88 -12.33
CA HIS A 73 4.07 10.61 -11.26
C HIS A 73 3.67 10.03 -9.90
N LYS A 74 4.60 9.97 -8.97
CA LYS A 74 4.40 9.78 -7.53
C LYS A 74 5.08 10.93 -6.80
N LEU A 75 4.63 11.28 -5.61
CA LEU A 75 5.24 12.35 -4.80
C LEU A 75 6.44 11.87 -3.99
N ALA A 76 6.60 10.58 -3.86
CA ALA A 76 7.62 9.94 -3.03
C ALA A 76 7.98 8.55 -3.61
N THR A 77 9.03 7.94 -3.10
CA THR A 77 9.32 6.52 -3.33
C THR A 77 8.49 5.67 -2.37
N ASP A 78 7.70 4.75 -2.91
CA ASP A 78 7.07 3.69 -2.13
C ASP A 78 8.07 2.58 -1.83
N VAL A 79 8.25 2.24 -0.55
CA VAL A 79 8.99 1.04 -0.15
C VAL A 79 8.00 0.02 0.40
N VAL A 80 7.90 -1.13 -0.25
CA VAL A 80 6.96 -2.19 0.08
C VAL A 80 7.73 -3.46 0.39
N LEU A 81 7.36 -4.15 1.46
CA LEU A 81 7.93 -5.44 1.79
C LEU A 81 6.83 -6.50 1.79
N LYS A 82 6.97 -7.48 0.90
CA LYS A 82 6.13 -8.68 0.85
C LYS A 82 6.89 -9.86 1.43
N GLY A 83 6.38 -10.39 2.53
CA GLY A 83 7.05 -11.48 3.23
C GLY A 83 6.47 -11.72 4.61
N HIS A 84 7.28 -12.32 5.45
CA HIS A 84 6.91 -12.72 6.80
C HIS A 84 7.83 -12.11 7.86
N ALA A 85 7.27 -11.94 9.04
CA ALA A 85 8.00 -11.79 10.28
C ALA A 85 8.45 -13.17 10.77
N TYR A 86 9.66 -13.27 11.31
CA TYR A 86 10.24 -14.51 11.82
C TYR A 86 10.63 -14.37 13.29
N ALA A 87 10.16 -15.29 14.13
CA ALA A 87 10.51 -15.34 15.54
C ALA A 87 11.87 -16.03 15.73
N TYR A 88 12.88 -15.27 16.08
CA TYR A 88 14.23 -15.78 16.39
C TYR A 88 14.49 -15.93 17.88
N GLU A 89 13.79 -15.18 18.72
CA GLU A 89 13.96 -15.17 20.18
C GLU A 89 12.65 -15.55 20.88
N ASP A 90 11.78 -14.59 21.20
CA ASP A 90 10.50 -14.87 21.83
C ASP A 90 9.42 -15.17 20.77
N PRO A 91 8.89 -16.41 20.72
CA PRO A 91 7.88 -16.77 19.73
C PRO A 91 6.48 -16.20 20.04
N ARG A 92 6.27 -15.54 21.18
CA ARG A 92 4.95 -15.00 21.56
C ARG A 92 4.76 -13.55 21.20
N SER A 93 5.84 -12.76 21.31
CA SER A 93 5.81 -11.34 20.95
C SER A 93 7.23 -10.86 20.64
N PHE A 94 7.41 -10.24 19.46
CA PHE A 94 8.69 -9.73 19.02
C PHE A 94 8.49 -8.56 18.05
N ASP A 95 9.51 -7.73 17.93
CA ASP A 95 9.49 -6.61 17.01
C ASP A 95 10.19 -6.97 15.69
N VAL A 96 9.64 -6.46 14.59
CA VAL A 96 10.25 -6.49 13.26
C VAL A 96 10.49 -5.06 12.78
N SER A 97 11.56 -4.84 12.03
CA SER A 97 11.86 -3.50 11.53
C SER A 97 12.39 -3.51 10.11
N LEU A 98 11.86 -2.62 9.29
CA LEU A 98 12.40 -2.24 7.99
C LEU A 98 12.99 -0.84 8.10
N GLY A 99 14.29 -0.72 7.88
CA GLY A 99 15.01 0.56 7.84
C GLY A 99 15.51 0.85 6.43
N VAL A 100 15.36 2.10 5.97
CA VAL A 100 15.92 2.59 4.71
C VAL A 100 16.47 3.98 4.93
N GLU A 101 17.80 4.16 4.75
CA GLU A 101 18.53 5.43 4.84
C GLU A 101 18.15 6.26 6.09
N GLY A 102 18.10 5.59 7.27
CA GLY A 102 17.79 6.24 8.55
C GLY A 102 16.30 6.34 8.90
N VAL A 103 15.40 6.18 7.95
CA VAL A 103 13.97 6.03 8.25
C VAL A 103 13.68 4.58 8.63
N ARG A 104 12.91 4.36 9.71
CA ARG A 104 12.63 3.02 10.22
C ARG A 104 11.14 2.87 10.54
N LYS A 105 10.54 1.80 10.02
CA LYS A 105 9.23 1.32 10.45
C LYS A 105 9.41 0.08 11.30
N THR A 106 8.85 0.09 12.51
CA THR A 106 8.83 -1.05 13.43
C THR A 106 7.39 -1.49 13.65
N ILE A 107 7.16 -2.80 13.64
CA ILE A 107 5.87 -3.43 13.91
C ILE A 107 6.10 -4.46 15.01
N ARG A 108 5.22 -4.49 16.00
CA ARG A 108 5.15 -5.57 16.98
C ARG A 108 4.32 -6.70 16.43
N VAL A 109 4.93 -7.87 16.40
CA VAL A 109 4.26 -9.13 16.08
C VAL A 109 3.84 -9.79 17.39
N VAL A 110 2.56 -10.12 17.49
CA VAL A 110 1.97 -10.81 18.65
C VAL A 110 1.34 -12.10 18.17
N GLY A 111 1.58 -13.18 18.86
CA GLY A 111 0.96 -14.47 18.55
C GLY A 111 -0.56 -14.45 18.67
N ASP A 112 -1.22 -15.50 18.24
CA ASP A 112 -2.68 -15.57 18.27
C ASP A 112 -3.21 -15.46 19.71
N ARG A 113 -4.24 -14.63 19.88
CA ARG A 113 -4.92 -14.37 21.15
C ARG A 113 -6.40 -14.59 21.00
N ARG A 114 -7.04 -15.09 22.05
CA ARG A 114 -8.50 -15.21 22.15
C ARG A 114 -9.07 -14.06 22.96
N CYS A 115 -10.25 -13.64 22.55
CA CYS A 115 -11.03 -12.66 23.27
C CYS A 115 -12.10 -13.39 24.09
N THR A 116 -12.29 -13.03 25.37
CA THR A 116 -13.27 -13.62 26.27
C THR A 116 -13.92 -12.54 27.12
N LEU A 117 -15.09 -12.85 27.67
CA LEU A 117 -15.75 -12.01 28.68
C LEU A 117 -15.54 -12.61 30.08
N SER A 118 -15.17 -11.75 31.02
CA SER A 118 -15.18 -12.11 32.44
C SER A 118 -16.62 -12.26 32.96
N SER A 119 -16.78 -12.79 34.14
CA SER A 119 -18.08 -12.86 34.84
C SER A 119 -18.71 -11.50 35.11
N THR A 120 -17.90 -10.43 35.11
CA THR A 120 -18.35 -9.04 35.27
C THR A 120 -18.58 -8.33 33.92
N GLY A 121 -18.47 -9.03 32.79
CA GLY A 121 -18.66 -8.47 31.44
C GLY A 121 -17.47 -7.71 30.90
N GLN A 122 -16.29 -7.77 31.54
CA GLN A 122 -15.08 -7.16 31.04
C GLN A 122 -14.45 -8.02 29.93
N ILE A 123 -13.96 -7.37 28.88
CA ILE A 123 -13.24 -8.02 27.81
C ILE A 123 -11.82 -8.35 28.29
N LEU A 124 -11.38 -9.57 28.06
CA LEU A 124 -10.06 -10.06 28.41
C LEU A 124 -9.39 -10.69 27.18
N PHE A 125 -8.09 -10.49 27.05
CA PHE A 125 -7.26 -11.19 26.04
C PHE A 125 -6.50 -12.34 26.70
N SER A 126 -6.46 -13.49 26.03
CA SER A 126 -5.58 -14.58 26.45
C SER A 126 -4.12 -14.19 26.27
N PRO A 127 -3.18 -14.83 26.96
CA PRO A 127 -1.76 -14.77 26.59
C PRO A 127 -1.58 -15.16 25.12
N PRO A 128 -0.60 -14.56 24.42
CA PRO A 128 -0.32 -14.90 23.03
C PRO A 128 0.20 -16.35 22.90
N GLU A 129 -0.27 -17.05 21.88
CA GLU A 129 0.24 -18.36 21.51
C GLU A 129 1.60 -18.22 20.78
N PRO A 130 2.51 -19.20 20.86
CA PRO A 130 3.77 -19.15 20.12
C PRO A 130 3.54 -19.19 18.60
N VAL A 131 4.25 -18.34 17.86
CA VAL A 131 4.26 -18.33 16.40
C VAL A 131 5.69 -18.35 15.88
N THR A 132 5.94 -19.04 14.76
CA THR A 132 7.26 -19.10 14.13
C THR A 132 7.42 -18.06 13.03
N ARG A 133 6.32 -17.75 12.34
CA ARG A 133 6.26 -16.73 11.30
C ARG A 133 4.85 -16.15 11.17
N VAL A 134 4.75 -14.88 10.79
CA VAL A 134 3.48 -14.17 10.55
C VAL A 134 3.60 -13.36 9.26
N PRO A 135 2.64 -13.46 8.32
CA PRO A 135 2.63 -12.60 7.13
C PRO A 135 2.51 -11.11 7.51
N LEU A 136 3.27 -10.24 6.86
CA LEU A 136 3.26 -8.79 7.10
C LEU A 136 2.17 -8.09 6.29
N ARG A 137 1.02 -8.74 6.13
CA ARG A 137 -0.12 -8.31 5.33
C ARG A 137 -1.20 -7.67 6.21
N TYR A 138 -2.05 -6.88 5.58
CA TYR A 138 -3.13 -6.15 6.26
C TYR A 138 -4.22 -7.05 6.85
N ASP A 139 -4.40 -8.29 6.38
CA ASP A 139 -5.32 -9.26 7.00
C ASP A 139 -4.87 -9.77 8.39
N ARG A 140 -3.62 -9.42 8.78
CA ARG A 140 -3.07 -9.69 10.11
C ARG A 140 -3.03 -8.44 11.00
N ALA A 141 -3.37 -7.28 10.45
CA ALA A 141 -3.41 -6.01 11.14
C ALA A 141 -4.82 -5.68 11.68
N TYR A 142 -4.88 -4.68 12.57
CA TYR A 142 -6.17 -4.19 13.08
C TYR A 142 -7.07 -3.72 11.95
N GLY A 143 -8.36 -4.05 12.03
CA GLY A 143 -9.36 -3.74 11.03
C GLY A 143 -10.43 -4.82 10.93
N GLY A 144 -11.03 -4.94 9.75
CA GLY A 144 -12.03 -5.96 9.44
C GLY A 144 -13.44 -5.41 9.35
N GLN A 145 -14.39 -6.30 9.47
CA GLN A 145 -15.82 -6.06 9.27
C GLN A 145 -16.60 -6.52 10.49
N ASP A 146 -17.46 -5.66 11.06
CA ASP A 146 -18.43 -6.10 12.05
C ASP A 146 -19.65 -6.70 11.37
N ARG A 147 -19.58 -8.00 11.10
CA ARG A 147 -20.68 -8.75 10.49
C ARG A 147 -21.93 -8.82 11.34
N ALA A 148 -21.78 -8.75 12.66
CA ALA A 148 -22.91 -8.76 13.59
C ALA A 148 -23.69 -7.44 13.50
N ALA A 149 -23.00 -6.31 13.46
CA ALA A 149 -23.62 -5.00 13.22
C ALA A 149 -24.30 -4.95 11.83
N THR A 150 -23.62 -5.44 10.79
CA THR A 150 -24.23 -5.53 9.45
C THR A 150 -25.50 -6.39 9.44
N ALA A 151 -25.49 -7.53 10.10
CA ALA A 151 -26.66 -8.42 10.17
C ALA A 151 -27.81 -7.80 10.95
N ARG A 152 -27.50 -7.00 11.99
CA ARG A 152 -28.50 -6.34 12.85
C ARG A 152 -29.13 -5.12 12.19
N TYR A 153 -28.34 -4.27 11.57
CA TYR A 153 -28.78 -2.97 11.07
C TYR A 153 -29.00 -2.94 9.55
N GLY A 154 -28.56 -3.98 8.82
CA GLY A 154 -28.50 -4.00 7.37
C GLY A 154 -27.43 -3.06 6.81
N ASN A 155 -27.13 -3.21 5.53
CA ASN A 155 -26.26 -2.26 4.85
C ASN A 155 -27.10 -1.13 4.23
N PRO A 156 -27.04 0.11 4.75
CA PRO A 156 -27.83 1.23 4.24
C PRO A 156 -27.55 1.54 2.77
N PHE A 157 -26.42 1.10 2.22
CA PHE A 157 -26.10 1.25 0.80
C PHE A 157 -26.88 0.30 -0.10
N ASP A 158 -27.44 -0.78 0.42
CA ASP A 158 -28.20 -1.75 -0.40
C ASP A 158 -29.43 -1.11 -1.04
N GLY A 159 -30.11 -0.22 -0.33
CA GLY A 159 -31.23 0.56 -0.87
C GLY A 159 -30.86 1.57 -1.97
N LEU A 160 -29.60 1.93 -2.05
CA LEU A 160 -29.09 2.90 -3.03
C LEU A 160 -28.49 2.24 -4.26
N ARG A 161 -28.13 0.96 -4.20
CA ARG A 161 -27.50 0.20 -5.31
C ARG A 161 -28.26 0.30 -6.64
N PRO A 162 -29.60 0.25 -6.69
CA PRO A 162 -30.34 0.37 -7.95
C PRO A 162 -30.19 1.73 -8.64
N PHE A 163 -29.79 2.77 -7.89
CA PHE A 163 -29.63 4.14 -8.39
C PHE A 163 -28.18 4.51 -8.71
N LEU A 164 -27.23 3.57 -8.50
CA LEU A 164 -25.82 3.79 -8.75
C LEU A 164 -25.42 3.32 -10.15
N SER A 165 -24.36 3.89 -10.69
CA SER A 165 -23.73 3.30 -11.87
C SER A 165 -23.27 1.86 -11.56
N ARG A 166 -23.09 1.03 -12.60
CA ARG A 166 -22.68 -0.37 -12.44
C ARG A 166 -21.37 -0.48 -11.66
N GLU A 167 -20.45 0.46 -11.88
CA GLU A 167 -19.14 0.53 -11.23
C GLU A 167 -19.31 0.85 -9.74
N LEU A 168 -20.13 1.84 -9.40
CA LEU A 168 -20.40 2.24 -8.00
C LEU A 168 -21.22 1.18 -7.27
N ALA A 169 -22.18 0.54 -7.94
CA ALA A 169 -22.97 -0.53 -7.35
C ALA A 169 -22.13 -1.79 -7.06
N SER A 170 -20.99 -1.96 -7.74
CA SER A 170 -20.06 -3.05 -7.49
C SER A 170 -19.14 -2.80 -6.28
N LEU A 171 -19.08 -1.58 -5.76
CA LEU A 171 -18.34 -1.29 -4.54
C LEU A 171 -19.10 -1.87 -3.36
N GLU A 172 -18.50 -2.86 -2.70
CA GLU A 172 -19.03 -3.46 -1.48
C GLU A 172 -18.78 -2.56 -0.26
N ALA A 173 -19.17 -1.28 -0.38
CA ALA A 173 -19.06 -0.36 0.74
C ALA A 173 -20.04 -0.74 1.85
N ASN A 174 -19.53 -0.83 3.07
CA ASN A 174 -20.31 -1.11 4.26
C ASN A 174 -19.85 -0.19 5.40
N PRO A 175 -20.75 0.60 6.05
CA PRO A 175 -20.37 1.52 7.11
C PRO A 175 -19.85 0.82 8.36
N TYR A 176 -20.07 -0.50 8.48
CA TYR A 176 -19.58 -1.32 9.59
C TYR A 176 -18.21 -1.96 9.27
N ASP A 177 -17.62 -1.65 8.14
CA ASP A 177 -16.25 -2.03 7.80
C ASP A 177 -15.30 -0.96 8.35
N TYR A 178 -14.13 -1.40 8.82
CA TYR A 178 -13.10 -0.46 9.23
C TYR A 178 -12.49 0.24 8.02
N PRO A 179 -12.69 1.55 7.85
CA PRO A 179 -12.38 2.21 6.57
C PRO A 179 -10.90 2.19 6.17
N ARG A 180 -10.00 2.04 7.17
CA ARG A 180 -8.54 1.98 6.94
C ARG A 180 -8.04 0.63 6.51
N ASN A 181 -8.77 -0.43 6.87
CA ASN A 181 -8.38 -1.80 6.61
C ASN A 181 -9.61 -2.74 6.75
N PRO A 182 -10.50 -2.80 5.78
CA PRO A 182 -11.64 -3.70 5.83
C PRO A 182 -11.24 -5.18 5.72
N ALA A 183 -10.01 -5.47 5.28
CA ALA A 183 -9.49 -6.84 5.20
C ALA A 183 -8.92 -7.37 6.53
N GLY A 184 -8.74 -6.50 7.53
CA GLY A 184 -8.10 -6.83 8.80
C GLY A 184 -8.95 -7.62 9.76
N ARG A 185 -8.56 -7.58 11.03
CA ARG A 185 -9.23 -8.28 12.13
C ARG A 185 -9.22 -7.47 13.43
N GLY A 186 -10.16 -7.76 14.33
CA GLY A 186 -10.24 -7.12 15.64
C GLY A 186 -11.14 -5.89 15.69
N TYR A 187 -11.70 -5.42 14.57
CA TYR A 187 -12.65 -4.31 14.58
C TYR A 187 -14.05 -4.77 15.00
N LEU A 188 -14.62 -4.10 15.99
CA LEU A 188 -15.93 -4.39 16.53
C LEU A 188 -16.64 -3.09 16.92
N ILE A 189 -17.87 -2.90 16.47
CA ILE A 189 -18.70 -1.75 16.83
C ILE A 189 -19.50 -2.06 18.07
N GLU A 190 -20.21 -3.21 18.08
CA GLU A 190 -21.02 -3.63 19.20
C GLU A 190 -20.51 -4.93 19.85
N PRO A 191 -20.18 -4.90 21.14
CA PRO A 191 -19.67 -6.07 21.85
C PRO A 191 -20.81 -6.99 22.28
N THR A 192 -21.26 -7.90 21.42
CA THR A 192 -22.10 -9.02 21.86
C THR A 192 -21.22 -10.18 22.33
N PRO A 193 -21.64 -11.00 23.31
CA PRO A 193 -20.85 -12.15 23.75
C PRO A 193 -20.41 -13.06 22.59
N ALA A 194 -21.32 -13.37 21.67
CA ALA A 194 -21.03 -14.21 20.52
C ALA A 194 -20.08 -13.55 19.52
N ALA A 195 -20.09 -12.22 19.37
CA ALA A 195 -19.16 -11.49 18.52
C ALA A 195 -17.75 -11.50 19.13
N ILE A 196 -17.65 -11.29 20.45
CA ILE A 196 -16.38 -11.29 21.17
C ILE A 196 -15.71 -12.66 21.14
N GLU A 197 -16.45 -13.74 21.41
CA GLU A 197 -15.88 -15.09 21.41
C GLU A 197 -15.36 -15.55 20.04
N ARG A 198 -15.89 -14.99 18.94
CA ARG A 198 -15.48 -15.30 17.56
C ARG A 198 -14.46 -14.33 17.00
N LEU A 199 -14.13 -13.28 17.75
CA LEU A 199 -13.28 -12.23 17.25
C LEU A 199 -11.82 -12.70 17.17
N GLU A 200 -11.25 -12.64 16.00
CA GLU A 200 -9.81 -12.81 15.80
C GLU A 200 -9.11 -11.49 16.10
N LEU A 201 -8.10 -11.52 16.96
CA LEU A 201 -7.30 -10.35 17.28
C LEU A 201 -6.15 -10.19 16.28
N PRO A 202 -5.70 -8.95 16.02
CA PRO A 202 -4.58 -8.70 15.12
C PRO A 202 -3.26 -9.28 15.66
N ASN A 203 -2.40 -9.71 14.73
CA ASN A 203 -1.03 -10.13 15.04
C ASN A 203 -0.03 -8.98 14.88
N LEU A 204 -0.38 -7.96 14.09
CA LEU A 204 0.51 -6.84 13.75
C LEU A 204 -0.01 -5.58 14.43
N GLU A 205 0.82 -5.02 15.32
CA GLU A 205 0.46 -3.86 16.14
C GLU A 205 1.56 -2.78 16.09
N ASP A 206 1.16 -1.56 16.38
CA ASP A 206 2.13 -0.51 16.67
C ASP A 206 2.74 -0.75 18.05
N PRO A 207 4.07 -0.87 18.19
CA PRO A 207 4.69 -1.06 19.50
C PRO A 207 4.46 0.11 20.47
N LEU A 208 4.13 1.30 19.94
CA LEU A 208 3.84 2.50 20.73
C LEU A 208 2.34 2.69 21.00
N ASP A 209 1.48 1.99 20.27
CA ASP A 209 0.01 2.08 20.40
C ASP A 209 -0.64 0.69 20.27
N PRO A 210 -0.36 -0.24 21.21
CA PRO A 210 -0.86 -1.60 21.16
C PRO A 210 -2.38 -1.66 21.37
N LEU A 211 -3.02 -2.69 20.80
CA LEU A 211 -4.42 -2.97 21.06
C LEU A 211 -4.62 -3.46 22.49
N THR A 212 -5.54 -2.82 23.22
CA THR A 212 -5.94 -3.25 24.56
C THR A 212 -7.43 -3.65 24.58
N PRO A 213 -7.89 -4.43 25.60
CA PRO A 213 -9.30 -4.76 25.73
C PRO A 213 -10.22 -3.53 25.75
N GLU A 214 -9.79 -2.42 26.36
CA GLU A 214 -10.56 -1.18 26.49
C GLU A 214 -10.69 -0.45 25.14
N ARG A 215 -9.76 -0.68 24.21
CA ARG A 215 -9.73 -0.08 22.87
C ARG A 215 -10.24 -1.01 21.77
N LEU A 216 -10.76 -2.19 22.14
CA LEU A 216 -11.23 -3.16 21.14
C LEU A 216 -12.53 -2.69 20.48
N VAL A 217 -13.45 -2.13 21.26
CA VAL A 217 -14.79 -1.77 20.81
C VAL A 217 -14.83 -0.33 20.35
N CYS A 218 -15.22 -0.12 19.11
CA CYS A 218 -15.40 1.21 18.53
C CYS A 218 -16.63 1.93 19.12
N GLY A 219 -17.68 1.19 19.47
CA GLY A 219 -18.91 1.69 20.08
C GLY A 219 -19.84 2.41 19.10
N HIS A 220 -19.34 3.22 18.22
CA HIS A 220 -20.10 3.90 17.18
C HIS A 220 -19.25 4.08 15.92
N VAL A 221 -19.87 3.98 14.74
CA VAL A 221 -19.16 4.06 13.46
C VAL A 221 -18.30 5.32 13.33
N GLU A 222 -18.74 6.45 13.87
CA GLU A 222 -18.00 7.73 13.82
C GLU A 222 -16.71 7.74 14.66
N HIS A 223 -16.53 6.79 15.56
CA HIS A 223 -15.35 6.72 16.43
C HIS A 223 -14.16 5.98 15.76
N TRP A 224 -14.34 5.44 14.58
CA TRP A 224 -13.27 4.72 13.88
C TRP A 224 -11.94 5.50 13.77
N PRO A 225 -11.89 6.86 13.66
CA PRO A 225 -10.63 7.58 13.61
C PRO A 225 -9.76 7.42 14.86
N SER A 226 -10.36 7.16 16.03
CA SER A 226 -9.65 6.95 17.30
C SER A 226 -9.13 5.53 17.49
N MET A 227 -9.53 4.60 16.62
CA MET A 227 -9.12 3.21 16.70
C MET A 227 -7.67 3.02 16.23
N PRO A 228 -7.01 1.90 16.63
CA PRO A 228 -5.61 1.65 16.27
C PRO A 228 -5.34 1.73 14.76
N LEU A 229 -4.18 2.26 14.39
CA LEU A 229 -3.73 2.28 13.00
C LEU A 229 -3.34 0.86 12.54
N PRO A 230 -3.81 0.40 11.37
CA PRO A 230 -3.37 -0.88 10.82
C PRO A 230 -1.86 -0.87 10.56
N GLN A 231 -1.16 -1.88 11.04
CA GLN A 231 0.27 -2.03 10.85
C GLN A 231 0.56 -3.17 9.87
N ALA A 232 1.17 -2.87 8.75
CA ALA A 232 1.68 -3.84 7.76
C ALA A 232 2.84 -3.23 6.98
N MET A 233 3.49 -4.02 6.13
CA MET A 233 4.55 -3.56 5.22
C MET A 233 4.20 -3.79 3.75
N ASP A 234 3.04 -4.39 3.48
CA ASP A 234 2.51 -4.68 2.16
C ASP A 234 1.67 -3.49 1.62
N TRP A 235 1.10 -3.66 0.44
CA TRP A 235 0.30 -2.66 -0.28
C TRP A 235 -0.96 -2.25 0.47
N VAL A 236 -1.20 -0.94 0.54
CA VAL A 236 -2.48 -0.35 0.99
C VAL A 236 -3.51 -0.45 -0.12
N GLY A 237 -4.69 -0.98 0.20
CA GLY A 237 -5.78 -1.10 -0.77
C GLY A 237 -6.21 0.24 -1.38
N LEU A 238 -6.58 0.24 -2.65
CA LEU A 238 -7.05 1.44 -3.36
C LEU A 238 -8.31 2.04 -2.73
N GLY A 239 -9.22 1.17 -2.29
CA GLY A 239 -10.50 1.55 -1.69
C GLY A 239 -10.42 1.87 -0.19
N TRP A 240 -9.23 1.99 0.40
CA TRP A 240 -9.05 2.24 1.83
C TRP A 240 -8.63 3.67 2.12
N PHE A 241 -9.06 4.19 3.27
CA PHE A 241 -8.56 5.48 3.74
C PHE A 241 -7.10 5.39 4.24
N PRO A 242 -6.31 6.43 3.99
CA PRO A 242 -6.66 7.71 3.35
C PRO A 242 -6.64 7.67 1.82
N ARG A 243 -6.13 6.60 1.20
CA ARG A 243 -5.86 6.52 -0.24
C ARG A 243 -7.10 6.79 -1.09
N LEU A 244 -8.25 6.21 -0.72
CA LEU A 244 -9.53 6.41 -1.39
C LEU A 244 -9.92 7.90 -1.47
N ALA A 245 -9.67 8.65 -0.40
CA ALA A 245 -10.02 10.07 -0.35
C ALA A 245 -9.32 10.91 -1.42
N TYR A 246 -8.11 10.52 -1.80
CA TYR A 246 -7.31 11.23 -2.81
C TYR A 246 -7.76 10.99 -4.26
N PHE A 247 -8.63 10.01 -4.50
CA PHE A 247 -9.23 9.82 -5.83
C PHE A 247 -10.37 10.80 -6.13
N GLY A 248 -10.70 11.72 -5.22
CA GLY A 248 -11.73 12.72 -5.43
C GLY A 248 -13.17 12.20 -5.45
N VAL A 249 -13.37 10.91 -5.15
CA VAL A 249 -14.68 10.24 -5.25
C VAL A 249 -15.60 10.64 -4.09
N VAL A 250 -15.04 11.16 -3.01
CA VAL A 250 -15.71 11.36 -1.73
C VAL A 250 -16.68 12.55 -1.67
N PRO A 251 -16.45 13.71 -2.30
CA PRO A 251 -17.30 14.88 -2.11
C PRO A 251 -18.53 14.99 -3.02
N GLU A 252 -18.59 14.33 -4.15
CA GLU A 252 -19.60 14.61 -5.18
C GLU A 252 -20.86 13.76 -5.14
N HIS A 253 -20.83 12.60 -4.50
CA HIS A 253 -22.00 11.74 -4.44
C HIS A 253 -22.85 12.02 -3.22
N LYS A 254 -23.76 12.97 -3.35
CA LYS A 254 -24.63 13.47 -2.26
C LYS A 254 -25.31 12.40 -1.38
N PRO A 255 -25.73 11.21 -1.84
CA PRO A 255 -26.26 10.21 -0.94
C PRO A 255 -25.20 9.61 0.01
N PHE A 256 -23.93 9.62 -0.42
CA PHE A 256 -22.81 9.09 0.35
C PHE A 256 -21.97 10.20 0.99
N ALA A 257 -22.12 11.46 0.57
CA ALA A 257 -21.25 12.56 1.00
C ALA A 257 -21.24 12.74 2.52
N GLY A 258 -22.38 12.59 3.20
CA GLY A 258 -22.46 12.65 4.65
C GLY A 258 -21.69 11.51 5.32
N LEU A 259 -22.01 10.26 4.97
CA LEU A 259 -21.40 9.07 5.56
C LEU A 259 -19.91 8.95 5.24
N VAL A 260 -19.52 9.24 4.00
CA VAL A 260 -18.12 9.18 3.59
C VAL A 260 -17.35 10.38 4.10
N ALA A 261 -17.93 11.58 4.15
CA ALA A 261 -17.30 12.75 4.75
C ALA A 261 -17.09 12.56 6.27
N GLU A 262 -18.05 11.98 6.98
CA GLU A 262 -17.89 11.64 8.37
C GLU A 262 -16.84 10.56 8.57
N ALA A 263 -16.84 9.51 7.76
CA ALA A 263 -15.82 8.47 7.79
C ALA A 263 -14.43 8.99 7.41
N ALA A 264 -14.34 10.03 6.58
CA ALA A 264 -13.09 10.66 6.20
C ALA A 264 -12.61 11.71 7.21
N ARG A 265 -13.46 12.18 8.14
CA ARG A 265 -13.03 13.07 9.21
C ARG A 265 -11.89 12.45 10.02
N GLY A 266 -10.75 13.13 10.03
CA GLY A 266 -9.52 12.66 10.68
C GLY A 266 -8.56 11.87 9.78
N TYR A 267 -8.91 11.64 8.50
CA TYR A 267 -8.08 10.93 7.54
C TYR A 267 -7.75 11.69 6.28
N ALA A 268 -8.76 12.30 5.69
CA ALA A 268 -8.48 13.17 4.56
C ALA A 268 -7.97 14.51 5.07
N PRO A 269 -7.00 15.12 4.41
CA PRO A 269 -6.67 16.52 4.66
C PRO A 269 -7.90 17.39 4.63
N ALA A 270 -7.92 18.45 5.44
CA ALA A 270 -9.06 19.34 5.58
C ALA A 270 -9.54 19.94 4.23
N ASP A 271 -8.64 20.07 3.26
CA ASP A 271 -8.94 20.53 1.91
C ASP A 271 -9.81 19.56 1.10
N ILE A 272 -9.71 18.24 1.34
CA ILE A 272 -10.58 17.24 0.70
C ILE A 272 -11.96 17.20 1.37
N LEU A 273 -12.02 17.47 2.68
CA LEU A 273 -13.26 17.46 3.45
C LEU A 273 -14.11 18.73 3.28
N GLN A 274 -13.56 19.79 2.69
CA GLN A 274 -14.20 21.10 2.55
C GLN A 274 -15.00 21.24 1.26
N GLU A 275 -15.84 20.31 0.85
CA GLU A 275 -16.74 20.43 -0.31
C GLU A 275 -16.19 21.31 -1.47
N LYS A 276 -14.88 21.37 -1.63
CA LYS A 276 -14.29 22.04 -2.78
C LYS A 276 -14.61 21.19 -4.01
N PRO A 277 -14.93 21.82 -5.14
CA PRO A 277 -15.07 21.09 -6.39
C PRO A 277 -13.82 20.25 -6.58
N ILE A 278 -13.99 19.05 -7.19
CA ILE A 278 -12.89 18.15 -7.56
C ILE A 278 -11.77 19.04 -8.04
N ALA A 279 -10.63 18.98 -7.38
CA ALA A 279 -9.51 19.82 -7.76
C ALA A 279 -9.32 19.65 -9.27
N GLU A 280 -9.22 20.75 -10.01
CA GLU A 280 -8.92 20.75 -11.44
C GLU A 280 -7.66 19.94 -11.76
N LYS A 281 -6.97 19.47 -10.71
CA LYS A 281 -5.72 18.72 -10.74
C LYS A 281 -5.86 17.40 -10.00
N PHE A 282 -5.33 16.36 -10.61
CA PHE A 282 -5.23 15.03 -10.03
C PHE A 282 -4.40 15.04 -8.73
N ASP A 283 -4.90 14.43 -7.67
CA ASP A 283 -4.17 14.31 -6.40
C ASP A 283 -3.25 13.09 -6.40
N PHE A 284 -1.97 13.32 -6.65
CA PHE A 284 -0.97 12.25 -6.74
C PHE A 284 -0.72 11.49 -5.43
N ARG A 285 -1.27 11.90 -4.30
CA ARG A 285 -1.22 11.12 -3.06
C ARG A 285 -1.91 9.76 -3.22
N CYS A 286 -2.90 9.63 -4.12
CA CYS A 286 -3.54 8.35 -4.43
C CYS A 286 -2.58 7.34 -5.08
N ALA A 287 -1.51 7.81 -5.73
CA ALA A 287 -0.52 6.96 -6.39
C ALA A 287 0.43 6.25 -5.41
N SER A 288 0.48 6.68 -4.13
CA SER A 288 1.32 6.07 -3.11
C SER A 288 0.59 4.91 -2.44
N GLY A 289 1.06 3.69 -2.71
CA GLY A 289 0.49 2.44 -2.20
C GLY A 289 1.27 1.82 -1.05
N ALA A 290 2.42 2.36 -0.66
CA ALA A 290 3.16 1.86 0.47
C ALA A 290 2.48 2.18 1.82
N SER A 291 2.71 1.33 2.80
CA SER A 291 2.28 1.53 4.17
C SER A 291 2.80 2.85 4.75
N LEU A 292 2.03 3.44 5.66
CA LEU A 292 2.44 4.66 6.37
C LEU A 292 3.83 4.48 7.01
N GLY A 293 4.71 5.48 6.81
CA GLY A 293 6.11 5.45 7.25
C GLY A 293 7.08 4.78 6.25
N LEU A 294 6.56 4.23 5.12
CA LEU A 294 7.36 3.66 4.04
C LEU A 294 7.19 4.40 2.70
N GLN A 295 6.61 5.59 2.74
CA GLN A 295 6.60 6.56 1.65
C GLN A 295 7.74 7.55 1.90
N LEU A 296 8.87 7.37 1.22
CA LEU A 296 10.11 8.08 1.50
C LEU A 296 10.37 9.16 0.46
N PRO A 297 11.13 10.23 0.79
CA PRO A 297 11.66 11.11 -0.24
C PRO A 297 12.32 10.31 -1.35
N TYR A 298 12.29 10.81 -2.59
CA TYR A 298 12.80 10.06 -3.73
C TYR A 298 14.19 9.47 -3.47
N LEU A 299 14.24 8.13 -3.53
CA LEU A 299 15.48 7.39 -3.51
C LEU A 299 16.16 7.45 -4.89
N THR A 300 17.48 7.32 -4.88
CA THR A 300 18.29 7.45 -6.08
C THR A 300 19.19 6.26 -6.36
N GLY A 301 19.16 5.25 -5.49
CA GLY A 301 19.99 4.06 -5.51
C GLY A 301 21.23 4.18 -4.60
N GLY A 302 21.66 3.04 -4.07
CA GLY A 302 22.79 2.96 -3.13
C GLY A 302 22.40 3.12 -1.67
N GLU A 303 21.14 3.43 -1.36
CA GLU A 303 20.63 3.56 0.01
C GLU A 303 20.79 2.27 0.79
N GLN A 304 21.12 2.41 2.07
CA GLN A 304 21.25 1.27 2.97
C GLN A 304 19.87 0.80 3.44
N VAL A 305 19.63 -0.50 3.32
CA VAL A 305 18.43 -1.18 3.80
C VAL A 305 18.80 -2.13 4.93
N GLU A 306 18.00 -2.13 6.00
CA GLU A 306 18.15 -3.02 7.14
C GLU A 306 16.84 -3.75 7.41
N LEU A 307 16.89 -5.06 7.48
CA LEU A 307 15.81 -5.97 7.82
C LEU A 307 16.09 -6.61 9.18
N ILE A 308 15.19 -6.43 10.16
CA ILE A 308 15.28 -7.08 11.47
C ILE A 308 14.09 -8.02 11.61
N ASN A 309 14.36 -9.31 11.80
CA ASN A 309 13.37 -10.39 11.91
C ASN A 309 12.44 -10.51 10.68
N LEU A 310 12.93 -10.10 9.50
CA LEU A 310 12.20 -10.04 8.23
C LEU A 310 12.80 -10.94 7.15
N HIS A 311 13.77 -11.78 7.48
CA HIS A 311 14.41 -12.70 6.53
C HIS A 311 14.40 -14.13 7.09
N PRO A 312 14.07 -15.18 6.29
CA PRO A 312 13.83 -16.55 6.79
C PRO A 312 15.04 -17.22 7.42
N ARG A 313 16.24 -16.73 7.21
CA ARG A 313 17.49 -17.34 7.69
C ARG A 313 18.39 -16.42 8.51
N ARG A 314 18.03 -15.15 8.64
CA ARG A 314 18.86 -14.15 9.31
C ARG A 314 17.99 -13.24 10.17
N PRO A 315 18.26 -13.12 11.48
CA PRO A 315 17.55 -12.18 12.35
C PRO A 315 17.83 -10.72 11.95
N ARG A 316 19.00 -10.47 11.38
CA ARG A 316 19.38 -9.17 10.83
C ARG A 316 20.05 -9.35 9.49
N LEU A 317 19.52 -8.65 8.48
CA LEU A 317 20.10 -8.58 7.14
C LEU A 317 20.27 -7.12 6.75
N MET A 318 21.45 -6.78 6.26
CA MET A 318 21.75 -5.45 5.72
C MET A 318 22.19 -5.59 4.28
N PHE A 319 21.69 -4.71 3.43
CA PHE A 319 22.13 -4.61 2.04
C PHE A 319 22.03 -3.16 1.54
N ARG A 320 22.55 -2.89 0.36
CA ARG A 320 22.36 -1.61 -0.32
C ARG A 320 21.50 -1.79 -1.55
N LEU A 321 20.62 -0.84 -1.80
CA LEU A 321 19.93 -0.76 -3.10
C LEU A 321 20.98 -0.60 -4.20
N PRO A 322 20.73 -1.15 -5.41
CA PRO A 322 21.64 -0.95 -6.52
C PRO A 322 21.86 0.53 -6.80
N ALA A 323 23.13 0.93 -6.93
CA ALA A 323 23.50 2.30 -7.26
C ALA A 323 23.48 2.59 -8.77
N GLU A 324 23.12 1.60 -9.57
CA GLU A 324 23.05 1.63 -11.03
C GLU A 324 21.84 2.47 -11.47
N ARG A 325 22.04 3.77 -11.57
CA ARG A 325 20.99 4.68 -12.02
C ARG A 325 20.86 4.59 -13.55
N PRO A 326 19.68 4.22 -14.09
CA PRO A 326 19.49 4.13 -15.52
C PRO A 326 19.57 5.52 -16.16
N LYS A 327 20.09 5.57 -17.39
CA LYS A 327 19.94 6.75 -18.25
C LYS A 327 18.75 6.52 -19.18
N ILE A 328 17.82 7.45 -19.17
CA ILE A 328 16.56 7.35 -19.90
C ILE A 328 16.43 8.59 -20.80
N TRP A 329 16.28 8.36 -22.10
CA TRP A 329 16.01 9.42 -23.07
C TRP A 329 14.66 9.19 -23.72
N THR A 330 13.91 10.27 -23.87
CA THR A 330 12.61 10.28 -24.52
C THR A 330 12.66 11.10 -25.81
N ASP A 331 11.60 11.04 -26.63
CA ASP A 331 11.50 11.83 -27.84
C ASP A 331 11.58 13.34 -27.53
N GLY A 332 12.64 13.96 -28.03
CA GLY A 332 12.86 15.41 -27.98
C GLY A 332 12.40 16.14 -29.24
N ARG A 333 11.76 15.43 -30.19
CA ARG A 333 11.33 15.88 -31.52
C ARG A 333 12.49 16.24 -32.47
N LYS A 334 12.18 16.25 -33.76
CA LYS A 334 13.14 16.53 -34.84
C LYS A 334 14.39 15.62 -34.79
N GLY A 335 14.21 14.36 -34.40
CA GLY A 335 15.29 13.39 -34.30
C GLY A 335 16.24 13.58 -33.10
N LYS A 336 15.90 14.43 -32.15
CA LYS A 336 16.64 14.60 -30.89
C LYS A 336 16.04 13.77 -29.79
N LEU A 337 16.87 13.30 -28.86
CA LEU A 337 16.44 12.66 -27.62
C LEU A 337 16.68 13.63 -26.45
N ASN A 338 15.70 13.71 -25.54
CA ASN A 338 15.84 14.43 -24.29
C ASN A 338 16.24 13.43 -23.19
N GLU A 339 17.34 13.69 -22.53
CA GLU A 339 17.72 12.95 -21.32
C GLU A 339 16.81 13.37 -20.17
N THR A 340 16.33 12.37 -19.42
CA THR A 340 15.50 12.58 -18.25
C THR A 340 16.33 12.48 -16.98
N ASN A 341 15.75 12.88 -15.83
CA ASN A 341 16.33 12.68 -14.52
C ASN A 341 15.56 11.57 -13.78
N PRO A 342 15.99 10.28 -13.86
CA PRO A 342 15.25 9.18 -13.27
C PRO A 342 15.24 9.25 -11.75
N VAL A 343 14.07 8.94 -11.16
CA VAL A 343 13.86 8.75 -9.73
C VAL A 343 13.24 7.39 -9.47
N ILE A 344 13.43 6.84 -8.28
CA ILE A 344 12.79 5.59 -7.90
C ILE A 344 11.34 5.87 -7.47
N HIS A 345 10.39 5.25 -8.15
CA HIS A 345 8.98 5.28 -7.79
C HIS A 345 8.62 4.23 -6.75
N THR A 346 9.20 3.02 -6.86
CA THR A 346 8.87 1.91 -6.00
C THR A 346 10.08 1.02 -5.77
N VAL A 347 10.28 0.60 -4.55
CA VAL A 347 11.17 -0.49 -4.14
C VAL A 347 10.31 -1.59 -3.54
N LEU A 348 10.26 -2.75 -4.20
CA LEU A 348 9.58 -3.94 -3.68
C LEU A 348 10.64 -4.92 -3.17
N ILE A 349 10.58 -5.23 -1.88
CA ILE A 349 11.50 -6.14 -1.20
C ILE A 349 10.73 -7.42 -0.86
N GLU A 350 11.25 -8.56 -1.32
CA GLU A 350 10.65 -9.89 -1.12
C GLU A 350 11.73 -10.82 -0.52
N PRO A 351 11.95 -10.74 0.81
CA PRO A 351 13.04 -11.46 1.46
C PRO A 351 12.89 -12.97 1.39
N ASP A 352 11.66 -13.47 1.39
CA ASP A 352 11.36 -14.90 1.31
C ASP A 352 11.77 -15.48 -0.05
N GLU A 353 11.62 -14.67 -1.11
CA GLU A 353 11.98 -15.01 -2.49
C GLU A 353 13.44 -14.65 -2.82
N GLY A 354 14.14 -13.98 -1.90
CA GLY A 354 15.48 -13.44 -2.17
C GLY A 354 15.50 -12.44 -3.32
N ARG A 355 14.55 -11.54 -3.38
CA ARG A 355 14.33 -10.64 -4.51
C ARG A 355 14.10 -9.19 -4.08
N VAL A 356 14.62 -8.27 -4.88
CA VAL A 356 14.33 -6.83 -4.80
C VAL A 356 14.03 -6.32 -6.19
N SER A 357 12.91 -5.62 -6.36
CA SER A 357 12.57 -4.96 -7.62
C SER A 357 12.54 -3.45 -7.43
N VAL A 358 13.14 -2.72 -8.36
CA VAL A 358 13.22 -1.26 -8.35
C VAL A 358 12.54 -0.73 -9.60
N LEU A 359 11.51 0.08 -9.42
CA LEU A 359 10.81 0.78 -10.49
C LEU A 359 11.33 2.22 -10.58
N TRP A 360 11.96 2.53 -11.69
CA TRP A 360 12.43 3.85 -12.03
C TRP A 360 11.42 4.60 -12.91
N ARG A 361 11.35 5.90 -12.74
CA ARG A 361 10.60 6.79 -13.61
C ARG A 361 11.49 7.93 -14.09
N GLY A 362 11.67 8.03 -15.43
CA GLY A 362 12.14 9.23 -16.09
C GLY A 362 10.97 10.00 -16.69
N SER A 363 11.02 11.32 -16.74
CA SER A 363 9.99 12.11 -17.41
C SER A 363 10.56 13.33 -18.10
N ALA A 364 9.88 13.73 -19.16
CA ALA A 364 10.16 14.95 -19.89
C ALA A 364 8.86 15.72 -20.15
N PRO A 365 8.91 17.07 -20.27
CA PRO A 365 7.75 17.86 -20.64
C PRO A 365 7.18 17.44 -21.99
N ALA A 366 5.86 17.38 -22.09
CA ALA A 366 5.13 17.13 -23.33
C ALA A 366 4.21 18.28 -23.66
N LEU A 367 4.03 18.59 -24.97
CA LEU A 367 3.16 19.70 -25.38
C LEU A 367 1.67 19.35 -25.28
N ARG A 368 1.35 18.05 -25.36
CA ARG A 368 0.00 17.51 -25.28
C ARG A 368 0.04 16.08 -24.78
N PRO A 369 -1.08 15.52 -24.38
CA PRO A 369 -1.17 14.06 -24.21
C PRO A 369 -0.90 13.34 -25.52
N TYR A 370 -0.31 12.14 -25.44
CA TYR A 370 -0.06 11.25 -26.57
C TYR A 370 -1.00 10.06 -26.50
N LEU A 371 -1.47 9.60 -27.63
CA LEU A 371 -2.27 8.36 -27.74
C LEU A 371 -1.37 7.12 -27.64
N PRO A 372 -1.91 5.95 -27.26
CA PRO A 372 -1.12 4.71 -27.18
C PRO A 372 -0.35 4.39 -28.45
N ASP A 373 -0.99 4.50 -29.62
CA ASP A 373 -0.38 4.24 -30.94
C ASP A 373 0.79 5.20 -31.25
N GLU A 374 0.72 6.42 -30.72
CA GLU A 374 1.81 7.40 -30.87
C GLU A 374 2.98 6.99 -29.97
N LEU A 375 2.69 6.60 -28.73
CA LEU A 375 3.70 6.17 -27.76
C LEU A 375 4.51 4.97 -28.25
N GLU A 376 3.85 4.00 -28.90
CA GLU A 376 4.51 2.82 -29.47
C GLU A 376 5.55 3.17 -30.55
N ARG A 377 5.34 4.29 -31.24
CA ARG A 377 6.22 4.74 -32.34
C ARG A 377 7.26 5.78 -31.89
N MET A 378 7.16 6.26 -30.65
CA MET A 378 8.09 7.27 -30.16
C MET A 378 9.43 6.65 -29.80
N PRO A 379 10.54 7.29 -30.18
CA PRO A 379 11.86 6.80 -29.84
C PRO A 379 12.09 6.84 -28.34
N LEU A 380 12.57 5.72 -27.81
CA LEU A 380 12.94 5.54 -26.42
C LEU A 380 14.33 4.89 -26.37
N ARG A 381 15.19 5.42 -25.52
CA ARG A 381 16.47 4.78 -25.20
C ARG A 381 16.63 4.67 -23.70
N VAL A 382 16.96 3.48 -23.23
CA VAL A 382 17.30 3.21 -21.84
C VAL A 382 18.65 2.52 -21.80
N GLU A 383 19.56 3.05 -21.01
CA GLU A 383 20.87 2.45 -20.75
C GLU A 383 20.99 2.18 -19.25
N ILE A 384 21.47 0.98 -18.93
CA ILE A 384 21.82 0.60 -17.56
C ILE A 384 23.34 0.58 -17.50
N PRO A 385 23.96 1.28 -16.54
CA PRO A 385 25.41 1.31 -16.38
C PRO A 385 26.03 -0.06 -16.18
#